data_e09c5ffd06ae1685543ee3f7c77860e6
#
_entry.id   e09c5ffd06ae1685543ee3f7c77860e6
#
_cell.length_a   1.000
_cell.length_b   1.000
_cell.length_c   1.000
_cell.angle_alpha   90.00
_cell.angle_beta   90.00
_cell.angle_gamma   90.00
#
_symmetry.space_group_name_H-M   'P 1'
#
loop_
_entity.id
_entity.type
_entity.pdbx_description
1 polymer ?
#
loop_
_entity_poly.entity_id
_entity_poly.type
_entity_poly.pdbx_seq_one_letter_code
_entity_poly.pdbx_strand_id
1 'polypeptide(L)'
;MKRLCAVLFSLAVAAFLTNVSIAAEHPGEHPGTPATSEHPGKTHEEEHPGKKEMLGASEIIKGIKDHINKVTEANNGIYPLMDAGESKDLKLKLVKVHEDKVSYIAKDDAYFACTDFITNDGLTKYDVDFWMKKGADGKLEVYQTKIHKKDGSPRFTYKDDEICPIK
;
A
#
# COMPACT_ATOMS: atom_id res chain seq x y z
N MET A 1 35.39 50.94 -0.63
CA MET A 1 36.70 50.39 -0.23
C MET A 1 36.70 48.89 -0.50
N LYS A 2 37.63 48.51 -1.34
CA LYS A 2 37.97 47.20 -1.86
C LYS A 2 38.29 46.18 -0.76
N ARG A 3 37.90 44.92 -0.92
CA ARG A 3 38.85 43.79 -0.93
C ARG A 3 38.17 42.52 -1.40
N LEU A 4 38.63 42.13 -2.55
CA LEU A 4 38.53 40.87 -3.25
C LEU A 4 39.45 39.85 -2.55
N CYS A 5 39.00 38.60 -2.33
CA CYS A 5 39.88 37.46 -2.16
C CYS A 5 39.28 36.26 -2.89
N ALA A 6 39.83 36.02 -4.06
CA ALA A 6 39.72 34.77 -4.78
C ALA A 6 40.78 33.81 -4.24
N VAL A 7 40.40 32.56 -4.01
CA VAL A 7 41.33 31.43 -3.89
C VAL A 7 40.82 30.28 -4.74
N LEU A 8 41.55 30.05 -5.82
CA LEU A 8 41.55 28.89 -6.67
C LEU A 8 42.45 27.80 -6.03
N PHE A 9 41.96 26.55 -6.01
CA PHE A 9 42.84 25.35 -6.01
C PHE A 9 41.95 24.17 -6.40
N SER A 10 42.09 23.72 -7.58
CA SER A 10 42.93 22.65 -8.17
C SER A 10 42.36 21.26 -8.08
N LEU A 11 42.20 20.74 -9.28
CA LEU A 11 41.91 19.39 -9.75
C LEU A 11 42.72 18.30 -9.04
N ALA A 12 42.11 17.17 -8.73
CA ALA A 12 42.77 15.89 -8.76
C ALA A 12 41.77 14.79 -9.24
N VAL A 13 42.01 14.33 -10.46
CA VAL A 13 41.44 13.14 -11.07
C VAL A 13 42.19 11.95 -10.51
N ALA A 14 41.47 10.96 -10.00
CA ALA A 14 41.99 9.59 -9.85
C ALA A 14 40.89 8.60 -10.20
N ALA A 15 40.99 8.07 -11.40
CA ALA A 15 40.27 6.88 -11.84
C ALA A 15 40.89 5.63 -11.22
N PHE A 16 40.07 4.84 -10.53
CA PHE A 16 40.41 3.44 -10.28
C PHE A 16 39.21 2.56 -10.68
N LEU A 17 39.39 1.92 -11.85
CA LEU A 17 38.64 0.78 -12.29
C LEU A 17 39.19 -0.44 -11.56
N THR A 18 38.40 -1.10 -10.76
CA THR A 18 38.60 -2.50 -10.44
C THR A 18 37.27 -3.24 -10.46
N ASN A 19 37.06 -3.96 -11.55
CA ASN A 19 36.09 -5.04 -11.61
C ASN A 19 36.50 -6.13 -10.65
N VAL A 20 35.69 -6.40 -9.64
CA VAL A 20 35.73 -7.68 -8.91
C VAL A 20 34.34 -8.26 -8.97
N SER A 21 34.18 -9.22 -9.87
CA SER A 21 33.09 -10.18 -9.82
C SER A 21 33.36 -11.12 -8.65
N ILE A 22 32.55 -11.01 -7.62
CA ILE A 22 32.46 -12.05 -6.60
C ILE A 22 31.06 -12.64 -6.70
N ALA A 23 31.02 -13.87 -7.25
CA ALA A 23 29.90 -14.77 -7.06
C ALA A 23 29.87 -15.12 -5.57
N ALA A 24 28.89 -14.64 -4.84
CA ALA A 24 28.62 -15.05 -3.48
C ALA A 24 27.47 -16.06 -3.53
N GLU A 25 27.81 -17.25 -3.22
CA GLU A 25 26.93 -18.37 -2.92
C GLU A 25 25.97 -17.99 -1.82
N HIS A 26 24.72 -18.38 -1.99
CA HIS A 26 23.65 -18.25 -1.02
C HIS A 26 23.81 -19.33 0.06
N PRO A 27 24.08 -19.00 1.31
CA PRO A 27 23.93 -19.97 2.37
C PRO A 27 22.64 -19.73 3.14
N GLY A 28 21.84 -20.78 3.25
CA GLY A 28 21.11 -21.03 4.47
C GLY A 28 19.67 -20.62 4.51
N GLU A 29 18.88 -21.64 4.35
CA GLU A 29 17.49 -21.74 4.82
C GLU A 29 17.37 -21.23 6.25
N HIS A 30 16.59 -20.17 6.43
CA HIS A 30 16.08 -19.82 7.75
C HIS A 30 14.87 -20.70 8.07
N PRO A 31 14.83 -21.33 9.26
CA PRO A 31 13.65 -22.07 9.70
C PRO A 31 12.47 -21.11 9.79
N GLY A 32 11.38 -21.50 9.12
CA GLY A 32 10.20 -20.68 8.93
C GLY A 32 9.60 -20.16 10.23
N THR A 33 9.65 -18.88 10.38
CA THR A 33 8.65 -18.16 11.14
C THR A 33 7.33 -18.31 10.37
N PRO A 34 6.21 -18.65 11.01
CA PRO A 34 4.94 -18.68 10.32
C PRO A 34 4.68 -17.30 9.71
N ALA A 35 4.53 -17.28 8.39
CA ALA A 35 4.32 -16.07 7.62
C ALA A 35 3.04 -15.40 8.10
N THR A 36 3.17 -14.35 8.88
CA THR A 36 2.11 -13.39 9.10
C THR A 36 1.89 -12.69 7.77
N SER A 37 0.77 -12.97 7.12
CA SER A 37 0.40 -12.31 5.88
C SER A 37 0.17 -10.82 6.16
N GLU A 38 0.85 -9.96 5.43
CA GLU A 38 0.62 -8.51 5.54
C GLU A 38 -0.72 -8.06 4.94
N HIS A 39 -1.42 -8.97 4.23
CA HIS A 39 -2.69 -8.68 3.57
C HIS A 39 -3.65 -9.87 3.66
N PRO A 40 -4.96 -9.63 3.84
CA PRO A 40 -5.96 -10.69 3.85
C PRO A 40 -6.26 -11.19 2.43
N GLY A 41 -6.71 -12.42 2.34
CA GLY A 41 -7.20 -13.03 1.11
C GLY A 41 -6.15 -13.74 0.27
N LYS A 42 -6.64 -14.46 -0.72
CA LYS A 42 -5.80 -15.17 -1.71
C LYS A 42 -5.69 -14.32 -2.98
N THR A 43 -4.47 -14.23 -3.51
CA THR A 43 -4.24 -13.70 -4.86
C THR A 43 -4.91 -14.62 -5.88
N HIS A 44 -5.50 -14.02 -6.89
CA HIS A 44 -6.26 -14.70 -7.93
C HIS A 44 -5.38 -15.67 -8.72
N GLU A 45 -5.61 -17.00 -8.54
CA GLU A 45 -5.34 -18.01 -9.56
C GLU A 45 -6.26 -19.21 -9.34
N GLU A 46 -6.87 -19.66 -10.42
CA GLU A 46 -7.61 -20.89 -10.77
C GLU A 46 -9.10 -20.74 -11.04
N GLU A 47 -9.43 -20.85 -12.33
CA GLU A 47 -10.78 -21.03 -12.84
C GLU A 47 -11.24 -22.47 -12.56
N HIS A 48 -12.24 -22.62 -11.68
CA HIS A 48 -12.97 -23.88 -11.51
C HIS A 48 -14.41 -23.74 -12.00
N PRO A 49 -14.95 -24.72 -12.77
CA PRO A 49 -16.34 -24.69 -13.23
C PRO A 49 -17.31 -24.74 -12.06
N GLY A 50 -18.24 -23.79 -12.01
CA GLY A 50 -19.31 -23.75 -11.01
C GLY A 50 -19.11 -22.79 -9.85
N LYS A 51 -18.01 -22.00 -9.82
CA LYS A 51 -17.82 -20.93 -8.83
C LYS A 51 -18.51 -19.65 -9.27
N LYS A 52 -19.05 -18.92 -8.29
CA LYS A 52 -19.45 -17.51 -8.43
C LYS A 52 -18.34 -16.76 -9.15
N GLU A 53 -18.65 -16.06 -10.22
CA GLU A 53 -17.70 -15.28 -11.00
C GLU A 53 -17.09 -14.21 -10.09
N MET A 54 -15.83 -14.41 -9.74
CA MET A 54 -15.07 -13.47 -8.93
C MET A 54 -14.51 -12.38 -9.84
N LEU A 55 -14.49 -11.16 -9.33
CA LEU A 55 -13.89 -10.03 -10.06
C LEU A 55 -12.38 -10.22 -10.17
N GLY A 56 -11.84 -9.92 -11.34
CA GLY A 56 -10.40 -9.89 -11.56
C GLY A 56 -9.71 -8.72 -10.85
N ALA A 57 -8.39 -8.79 -10.70
CA ALA A 57 -7.62 -7.75 -10.05
C ALA A 57 -7.85 -6.36 -10.66
N SER A 58 -7.97 -6.27 -11.99
CA SER A 58 -8.24 -5.01 -12.70
C SER A 58 -9.59 -4.38 -12.32
N GLU A 59 -10.61 -5.20 -12.09
CA GLU A 59 -11.95 -4.75 -11.69
C GLU A 59 -11.95 -4.27 -10.23
N ILE A 60 -11.22 -4.96 -9.35
CA ILE A 60 -11.05 -4.55 -7.96
C ILE A 60 -10.31 -3.22 -7.89
N ILE A 61 -9.20 -3.08 -8.64
CA ILE A 61 -8.42 -1.84 -8.72
C ILE A 61 -9.27 -0.69 -9.27
N LYS A 62 -10.06 -0.97 -10.31
CA LYS A 62 -10.98 0.04 -10.85
C LYS A 62 -12.00 0.46 -9.80
N GLY A 63 -12.62 -0.49 -9.10
CA GLY A 63 -13.63 -0.21 -8.08
C GLY A 63 -13.12 0.68 -6.95
N ILE A 64 -11.91 0.40 -6.44
CA ILE A 64 -11.32 1.24 -5.38
C ILE A 64 -10.92 2.63 -5.90
N LYS A 65 -10.39 2.73 -7.11
CA LYS A 65 -10.09 4.02 -7.73
C LYS A 65 -11.36 4.85 -7.95
N ASP A 66 -12.44 4.24 -8.43
CA ASP A 66 -13.74 4.90 -8.62
C ASP A 66 -14.30 5.42 -7.28
N HIS A 67 -14.22 4.62 -6.20
CA HIS A 67 -14.61 5.04 -4.87
C HIS A 67 -13.80 6.26 -4.39
N ILE A 68 -12.47 6.17 -4.47
CA ILE A 68 -11.58 7.25 -4.01
C ILE A 68 -11.82 8.52 -4.83
N ASN A 69 -11.96 8.42 -6.14
CA ASN A 69 -12.24 9.56 -7.02
C ASN A 69 -13.57 10.23 -6.63
N LYS A 70 -14.63 9.43 -6.46
CA LYS A 70 -15.95 9.95 -6.05
C LYS A 70 -15.89 10.71 -4.73
N VAL A 71 -15.15 10.18 -3.74
CA VAL A 71 -15.00 10.84 -2.44
C VAL A 71 -14.15 12.10 -2.56
N THR A 72 -13.05 12.08 -3.30
CA THR A 72 -12.16 13.23 -3.47
C THR A 72 -12.80 14.35 -4.28
N GLU A 73 -13.57 14.04 -5.32
CA GLU A 73 -14.36 15.03 -6.09
C GLU A 73 -15.33 15.78 -5.19
N ALA A 74 -16.04 15.07 -4.31
CA ALA A 74 -16.96 15.67 -3.34
C ALA A 74 -16.27 16.50 -2.25
N ASN A 75 -14.93 16.36 -2.06
CA ASN A 75 -14.15 16.98 -1.00
C ASN A 75 -12.97 17.81 -1.51
N ASN A 76 -13.12 18.48 -2.64
CA ASN A 76 -12.10 19.39 -3.23
C ASN A 76 -10.73 18.71 -3.43
N GLY A 77 -10.72 17.47 -3.91
CA GLY A 77 -9.51 16.70 -4.19
C GLY A 77 -8.85 16.07 -2.97
N ILE A 78 -9.54 16.05 -1.83
CA ILE A 78 -9.05 15.46 -0.58
C ILE A 78 -9.89 14.23 -0.24
N TYR A 79 -9.23 13.15 0.18
CA TYR A 79 -9.87 12.00 0.80
C TYR A 79 -9.90 12.20 2.33
N PRO A 80 -11.08 12.45 2.93
CA PRO A 80 -11.20 12.59 4.38
C PRO A 80 -11.20 11.19 5.01
N LEU A 81 -10.43 11.00 6.07
CA LEU A 81 -10.40 9.76 6.84
C LEU A 81 -10.20 10.06 8.31
N MET A 82 -11.03 9.46 9.18
CA MET A 82 -10.85 9.53 10.62
C MET A 82 -9.78 8.51 11.06
N ASP A 83 -8.72 8.97 11.69
CA ASP A 83 -7.77 8.13 12.38
C ASP A 83 -8.29 7.87 13.81
N ALA A 84 -8.95 6.72 13.99
CA ALA A 84 -9.51 6.34 15.28
C ALA A 84 -8.44 6.12 16.37
N GLY A 85 -7.21 5.73 15.97
CA GLY A 85 -6.11 5.50 16.93
C GLY A 85 -5.56 6.80 17.52
N GLU A 86 -5.60 7.89 16.75
CA GLU A 86 -5.13 9.21 17.17
C GLU A 86 -6.27 10.21 17.41
N SER A 87 -7.53 9.78 17.22
CA SER A 87 -8.73 10.63 17.29
C SER A 87 -8.59 11.89 16.43
N LYS A 88 -8.10 11.74 15.21
CA LYS A 88 -7.72 12.83 14.32
C LYS A 88 -8.36 12.70 12.95
N ASP A 89 -8.94 13.79 12.44
CA ASP A 89 -9.39 13.88 11.08
C ASP A 89 -8.20 14.11 10.13
N LEU A 90 -8.02 13.21 9.18
CA LEU A 90 -6.98 13.27 8.18
C LEU A 90 -7.52 13.84 6.87
N LYS A 91 -6.66 14.61 6.20
CA LYS A 91 -6.84 15.11 4.85
C LYS A 91 -5.81 14.47 3.96
N LEU A 92 -6.21 13.47 3.18
CA LEU A 92 -5.31 12.60 2.45
C LEU A 92 -5.39 12.80 0.94
N LYS A 93 -4.28 12.52 0.26
CA LYS A 93 -4.19 12.41 -1.20
C LYS A 93 -3.74 11.01 -1.55
N LEU A 94 -4.40 10.38 -2.50
CA LEU A 94 -3.99 9.07 -3.02
C LEU A 94 -2.62 9.17 -3.69
N VAL A 95 -1.73 8.27 -3.34
CA VAL A 95 -0.42 8.09 -3.97
C VAL A 95 -0.47 6.89 -4.92
N LYS A 96 -0.96 5.73 -4.42
CA LYS A 96 -0.91 4.47 -5.17
C LYS A 96 -1.98 3.50 -4.69
N VAL A 97 -2.53 2.72 -5.60
CA VAL A 97 -3.22 1.46 -5.30
C VAL A 97 -2.23 0.32 -5.53
N HIS A 98 -2.08 -0.57 -4.58
CA HIS A 98 -1.19 -1.73 -4.70
C HIS A 98 -1.87 -2.82 -5.53
N GLU A 99 -1.48 -2.93 -6.80
CA GLU A 99 -2.09 -3.88 -7.75
C GLU A 99 -1.79 -5.35 -7.42
N ASP A 100 -0.67 -5.58 -6.75
CA ASP A 100 -0.21 -6.87 -6.23
C ASP A 100 -0.85 -7.27 -4.88
N LYS A 101 -1.66 -6.40 -4.30
CA LYS A 101 -2.26 -6.57 -2.98
C LYS A 101 -3.77 -6.43 -3.00
N VAL A 102 -4.40 -6.74 -4.12
CA VAL A 102 -5.84 -6.90 -4.22
C VAL A 102 -6.20 -8.37 -4.13
N SER A 103 -7.29 -8.69 -3.44
CA SER A 103 -7.67 -10.07 -3.21
C SER A 103 -9.17 -10.23 -2.99
N TYR A 104 -9.63 -11.49 -3.02
CA TYR A 104 -10.97 -11.87 -2.63
C TYR A 104 -10.92 -12.62 -1.29
N ILE A 105 -11.71 -12.16 -0.33
CA ILE A 105 -11.86 -12.76 1.00
C ILE A 105 -13.10 -13.64 0.99
N ALA A 106 -12.90 -14.95 0.82
CA ALA A 106 -14.00 -15.88 0.63
C ALA A 106 -14.96 -15.96 1.84
N LYS A 107 -14.42 -15.85 3.06
CA LYS A 107 -15.17 -15.86 4.32
C LYS A 107 -16.26 -14.79 4.36
N ASP A 108 -15.94 -13.61 3.86
CA ASP A 108 -16.80 -12.43 3.96
C ASP A 108 -17.53 -12.09 2.66
N ASP A 109 -17.29 -12.88 1.59
CA ASP A 109 -17.72 -12.56 0.21
C ASP A 109 -17.36 -11.11 -0.14
N ALA A 110 -16.11 -10.73 0.09
CA ALA A 110 -15.62 -9.38 0.01
C ALA A 110 -14.33 -9.28 -0.82
N TYR A 111 -14.08 -8.11 -1.36
CA TYR A 111 -12.86 -7.76 -2.06
C TYR A 111 -12.02 -6.83 -1.20
N PHE A 112 -10.71 -6.96 -1.30
CA PHE A 112 -9.73 -6.21 -0.54
C PHE A 112 -8.80 -5.43 -1.47
N ALA A 113 -8.43 -4.23 -1.06
CA ALA A 113 -7.39 -3.44 -1.70
C ALA A 113 -6.58 -2.67 -0.66
N CYS A 114 -5.25 -2.66 -0.80
CA CYS A 114 -4.35 -1.82 -0.04
C CYS A 114 -3.94 -0.60 -0.89
N THR A 115 -3.83 0.56 -0.27
CA THR A 115 -3.51 1.82 -0.95
C THR A 115 -2.56 2.65 -0.12
N ASP A 116 -1.70 3.41 -0.79
CA ASP A 116 -0.86 4.43 -0.16
C ASP A 116 -1.50 5.80 -0.29
N PHE A 117 -1.57 6.49 0.82
CA PHE A 117 -1.94 7.88 0.92
C PHE A 117 -0.84 8.73 1.53
N ILE A 118 -0.91 10.02 1.29
CA ILE A 118 -0.08 11.02 1.96
C ILE A 118 -0.96 12.15 2.48
N THR A 119 -0.59 12.74 3.61
CA THR A 119 -1.27 13.93 4.12
C THR A 119 -1.19 15.09 3.12
N ASN A 120 -2.13 16.02 3.18
CA ASN A 120 -2.18 17.15 2.24
C ASN A 120 -0.93 18.04 2.28
N ASP A 121 -0.24 18.09 3.42
CA ASP A 121 1.06 18.77 3.60
C ASP A 121 2.26 17.96 3.11
N GLY A 122 2.04 16.69 2.71
CA GLY A 122 3.09 15.81 2.18
C GLY A 122 4.02 15.22 3.22
N LEU A 123 3.73 15.33 4.51
CA LEU A 123 4.66 14.96 5.58
C LEU A 123 4.49 13.53 6.09
N THR A 124 3.27 13.00 6.13
CA THR A 124 2.97 11.70 6.73
C THR A 124 2.36 10.76 5.70
N LYS A 125 2.87 9.53 5.64
CA LYS A 125 2.37 8.47 4.77
C LYS A 125 1.46 7.52 5.54
N TYR A 126 0.41 7.05 4.88
CA TYR A 126 -0.53 6.09 5.42
C TYR A 126 -0.79 4.97 4.42
N ASP A 127 -0.63 3.72 4.85
CA ASP A 127 -1.18 2.56 4.13
C ASP A 127 -2.62 2.38 4.65
N VAL A 128 -3.56 2.37 3.72
CA VAL A 128 -4.98 2.28 4.03
C VAL A 128 -5.58 1.08 3.33
N ASP A 129 -6.21 0.23 4.10
CA ASP A 129 -6.86 -0.99 3.64
C ASP A 129 -8.36 -0.77 3.49
N PHE A 130 -8.90 -1.27 2.38
CA PHE A 130 -10.29 -1.16 2.01
C PHE A 130 -10.92 -2.53 1.81
N TRP A 131 -12.11 -2.72 2.37
CA TRP A 131 -12.96 -3.87 2.12
C TRP A 131 -14.19 -3.43 1.35
N MET A 132 -14.47 -4.15 0.27
CA MET A 132 -15.53 -3.83 -0.68
C MET A 132 -16.45 -5.03 -0.88
N LYS A 133 -17.73 -4.77 -1.13
CA LYS A 133 -18.70 -5.77 -1.57
C LYS A 133 -19.32 -5.36 -2.89
N LYS A 134 -19.77 -6.36 -3.67
CA LYS A 134 -20.52 -6.11 -4.89
C LYS A 134 -21.92 -5.65 -4.53
N GLY A 135 -22.26 -4.41 -4.88
CA GLY A 135 -23.58 -3.84 -4.71
C GLY A 135 -24.63 -4.45 -5.66
N ALA A 136 -25.89 -4.09 -5.49
CA ALA A 136 -26.98 -4.58 -6.34
C ALA A 136 -26.84 -4.16 -7.81
N ASP A 137 -26.16 -3.05 -8.08
CA ASP A 137 -25.85 -2.54 -9.43
C ASP A 137 -24.61 -3.20 -10.04
N GLY A 138 -23.98 -4.14 -9.34
CA GLY A 138 -22.79 -4.86 -9.75
C GLY A 138 -21.47 -4.11 -9.50
N LYS A 139 -21.51 -2.89 -8.98
CA LYS A 139 -20.30 -2.12 -8.64
C LYS A 139 -19.78 -2.48 -7.26
N LEU A 140 -18.49 -2.23 -7.07
CA LEU A 140 -17.87 -2.40 -5.76
C LEU A 140 -18.18 -1.20 -4.86
N GLU A 141 -18.67 -1.49 -3.66
CA GLU A 141 -18.95 -0.52 -2.61
C GLU A 141 -18.04 -0.78 -1.40
N VAL A 142 -17.34 0.25 -0.95
CA VAL A 142 -16.52 0.18 0.26
C VAL A 142 -17.42 0.16 1.48
N TYR A 143 -17.28 -0.87 2.32
CA TYR A 143 -18.02 -0.99 3.58
C TYR A 143 -17.12 -0.85 4.81
N GLN A 144 -15.81 -1.01 4.64
CA GLN A 144 -14.85 -0.85 5.73
C GLN A 144 -13.53 -0.26 5.22
N THR A 145 -12.95 0.60 6.04
CA THR A 145 -11.64 1.21 5.80
C THR A 145 -10.84 1.22 7.10
N LYS A 146 -9.56 0.86 7.04
CA LYS A 146 -8.65 0.91 8.20
C LYS A 146 -7.28 1.43 7.80
N ILE A 147 -6.65 2.19 8.68
CA ILE A 147 -5.24 2.59 8.55
C ILE A 147 -4.39 1.40 9.02
N HIS A 148 -3.71 0.78 8.06
CA HIS A 148 -2.82 -0.35 8.32
C HIS A 148 -1.47 0.11 8.85
N LYS A 149 -0.85 1.10 8.16
CA LYS A 149 0.46 1.63 8.58
C LYS A 149 0.45 3.15 8.59
N LYS A 150 1.29 3.71 9.46
CA LYS A 150 1.65 5.14 9.46
C LYS A 150 3.16 5.25 9.39
N ASP A 151 3.69 5.92 8.37
CA ASP A 151 5.12 6.07 8.10
C ASP A 151 5.88 4.72 8.14
N GLY A 152 5.25 3.68 7.55
CA GLY A 152 5.77 2.31 7.52
C GLY A 152 5.58 1.49 8.80
N SER A 153 5.16 2.11 9.91
CA SER A 153 4.91 1.41 11.17
C SER A 153 3.50 0.78 11.16
N PRO A 154 3.37 -0.56 11.21
CA PRO A 154 2.09 -1.23 11.16
C PRO A 154 1.32 -1.05 12.47
N ARG A 155 -0.02 -0.98 12.39
CA ARG A 155 -0.94 -0.90 13.55
C ARG A 155 -1.59 -2.24 13.87
N PHE A 156 -1.62 -3.14 12.91
CA PHE A 156 -2.12 -4.50 13.02
C PHE A 156 -1.47 -5.38 11.95
N THR A 157 -1.69 -6.67 12.04
CA THR A 157 -1.31 -7.67 11.03
C THR A 157 -2.51 -8.54 10.71
N TYR A 158 -2.37 -9.44 9.75
CA TYR A 158 -3.39 -10.40 9.39
C TYR A 158 -2.97 -11.82 9.76
N LYS A 159 -3.92 -12.58 10.26
CA LYS A 159 -3.79 -14.03 10.45
C LYS A 159 -5.11 -14.68 10.07
N ASP A 160 -5.09 -15.60 9.14
CA ASP A 160 -6.28 -16.31 8.64
C ASP A 160 -7.41 -15.34 8.22
N ASP A 161 -7.04 -14.28 7.49
CA ASP A 161 -7.91 -13.16 7.07
C ASP A 161 -8.51 -12.32 8.21
N GLU A 162 -8.07 -12.52 9.45
CA GLU A 162 -8.50 -11.73 10.60
C GLU A 162 -7.45 -10.70 11.00
N ILE A 163 -7.93 -9.53 11.42
CA ILE A 163 -7.09 -8.45 11.92
C ILE A 163 -6.58 -8.79 13.32
N CYS A 164 -5.26 -8.86 13.48
CA CYS A 164 -4.61 -9.12 14.76
C CYS A 164 -3.85 -7.88 15.24
N PRO A 165 -4.11 -7.40 16.46
CA PRO A 165 -3.33 -6.31 17.04
C PRO A 165 -1.85 -6.67 17.15
N ILE A 166 -0.97 -5.69 16.87
CA ILE A 166 0.45 -5.80 17.16
C ILE A 166 0.65 -5.51 18.65
N LYS A 167 1.36 -6.41 19.32
CA LYS A 167 1.68 -6.26 20.75
C LYS A 167 2.93 -5.42 20.96
#